data_325dbe35b0ebda3e390cd2511ee3113a
#
_entry.id   325dbe35b0ebda3e390cd2511ee3113a
#
_cell.length_a   1.000
_cell.length_b   1.000
_cell.length_c   1.000
_cell.angle_alpha   90.00
_cell.angle_beta   90.00
_cell.angle_gamma   90.00
#
_symmetry.space_group_name_H-M   'P 1'
#
loop_
_entity.id
_entity.type
_entity.pdbx_description
1 polymer ?
#
loop_
_entity_poly.entity_id
_entity_poly.type
_entity_poly.pdbx_seq_one_letter_code
_entity_poly.pdbx_strand_id
1 'polypeptide(L)'
;MPWKECSVMDERVRFVGRLLDGEKMVALCREFAISRKTGYKIFDRYKEYGLEALTDRSRRPWRYANQLPQQVEAAILNLKREKPYWGARKIRERLLRRFSCEVKVPARSTIHAVLDRHGLVQRRGRRHNHAQGTPLSLGQKPNELWCTDYKGEFLLGNKKYCYPLTVTDHASRYLLLCEALESTCEALAFTAFARLFKERGLPTSIRSDNGVPFASPNSLFNLSKLSVWWLRLGITIERIQPGHPQQNGRHERMHLTLKTQTTRPAGGNSLQQQSKFDDFLEEFNNERPHEALDMKCPAEVYTPAIRRYGGLPELAYPFHDRVIHVTHCGRICLHRKKINLSTVFAGQALGIKEVEEGIWLVSFMEYDLGYIDLEEKTLQPLDNPFGPKV
;
A
#
# COMPACT_ATOMS: atom_id res chain seq x y z
N MET A 1 -48.68 -25.09 -33.49
CA MET A 1 -48.40 -23.87 -34.28
C MET A 1 -47.44 -23.04 -33.47
N PRO A 2 -46.31 -22.59 -34.04
CA PRO A 2 -45.41 -21.71 -33.30
C PRO A 2 -46.10 -20.38 -33.10
N TRP A 3 -46.06 -19.86 -31.88
CA TRP A 3 -46.58 -18.55 -31.52
C TRP A 3 -45.80 -17.49 -32.33
N LYS A 4 -46.50 -16.68 -33.13
CA LYS A 4 -45.88 -15.50 -33.75
C LYS A 4 -45.71 -14.44 -32.67
N GLU A 5 -44.48 -14.21 -32.24
CA GLU A 5 -44.13 -13.01 -31.46
C GLU A 5 -44.36 -11.81 -32.36
N CYS A 6 -45.49 -11.11 -32.18
CA CYS A 6 -45.70 -9.82 -32.83
C CYS A 6 -44.92 -8.75 -32.06
N SER A 7 -43.91 -8.17 -32.69
CA SER A 7 -43.24 -7.01 -32.09
C SER A 7 -44.15 -5.77 -32.19
N VAL A 8 -43.99 -4.84 -31.22
CA VAL A 8 -44.72 -3.56 -31.24
C VAL A 8 -44.47 -2.81 -32.55
N MET A 9 -43.32 -2.98 -33.15
CA MET A 9 -42.94 -2.41 -34.45
C MET A 9 -43.80 -3.02 -35.58
N ASP A 10 -43.98 -4.35 -35.61
CA ASP A 10 -44.77 -5.05 -36.63
C ASP A 10 -46.23 -4.63 -36.59
N GLU A 11 -46.80 -4.45 -35.40
CA GLU A 11 -48.15 -3.94 -35.26
C GLU A 11 -48.32 -2.51 -35.75
N ARG A 12 -47.33 -1.64 -35.48
CA ARG A 12 -47.36 -0.26 -36.02
C ARG A 12 -47.23 -0.22 -37.55
N VAL A 13 -46.37 -1.07 -38.10
CA VAL A 13 -46.24 -1.20 -39.57
C VAL A 13 -47.53 -1.70 -40.17
N ARG A 14 -48.16 -2.73 -39.60
CA ARG A 14 -49.50 -3.21 -40.06
C ARG A 14 -50.56 -2.14 -39.99
N PHE A 15 -50.62 -1.39 -38.89
CA PHE A 15 -51.56 -0.30 -38.70
C PHE A 15 -51.39 0.77 -39.77
N VAL A 16 -50.16 1.17 -40.04
CA VAL A 16 -49.86 2.19 -41.10
C VAL A 16 -50.14 1.65 -42.51
N GLY A 17 -49.75 0.40 -42.79
CA GLY A 17 -49.99 -0.22 -44.08
C GLY A 17 -51.49 -0.23 -44.44
N ARG A 18 -52.34 -0.68 -43.52
CA ARG A 18 -53.81 -0.72 -43.73
C ARG A 18 -54.44 0.68 -43.82
N LEU A 19 -53.86 1.70 -43.19
CA LEU A 19 -54.27 3.10 -43.40
C LEU A 19 -53.94 3.60 -44.83
N LEU A 20 -52.78 3.19 -45.35
CA LEU A 20 -52.38 3.54 -46.74
C LEU A 20 -53.23 2.81 -47.78
N ASP A 21 -53.74 1.61 -47.48
CA ASP A 21 -54.66 0.83 -48.26
C ASP A 21 -56.11 1.43 -48.27
N GLY A 22 -56.33 2.55 -47.54
CA GLY A 22 -57.55 3.30 -47.53
C GLY A 22 -58.56 2.94 -46.44
N GLU A 23 -58.17 2.13 -45.44
CA GLU A 23 -59.03 1.81 -44.30
C GLU A 23 -59.27 3.02 -43.40
N LYS A 24 -60.47 3.10 -42.82
CA LYS A 24 -60.81 4.24 -41.96
C LYS A 24 -60.06 4.19 -40.58
N MET A 25 -59.41 5.30 -40.25
CA MET A 25 -58.66 5.47 -38.97
C MET A 25 -59.48 5.02 -37.75
N VAL A 26 -60.79 5.30 -37.72
CA VAL A 26 -61.67 4.96 -36.60
C VAL A 26 -61.84 3.45 -36.43
N ALA A 27 -61.95 2.72 -37.55
CA ALA A 27 -62.11 1.28 -37.50
C ALA A 27 -60.81 0.60 -37.05
N LEU A 28 -59.67 1.00 -37.60
CA LEU A 28 -58.35 0.47 -37.22
C LEU A 28 -57.97 0.77 -35.75
N CYS A 29 -58.29 1.98 -35.30
CA CYS A 29 -58.01 2.30 -33.87
C CYS A 29 -58.80 1.42 -32.89
N ARG A 30 -60.04 1.02 -33.26
CA ARG A 30 -60.82 0.07 -32.46
C ARG A 30 -60.24 -1.33 -32.52
N GLU A 31 -59.84 -1.80 -33.67
CA GLU A 31 -59.26 -3.15 -33.86
C GLU A 31 -57.91 -3.30 -33.11
N PHE A 32 -57.03 -2.29 -33.24
CA PHE A 32 -55.74 -2.28 -32.58
C PHE A 32 -55.80 -1.82 -31.12
N ALA A 33 -57.01 -1.60 -30.55
CA ALA A 33 -57.23 -1.14 -29.17
C ALA A 33 -56.42 0.10 -28.78
N ILE A 34 -56.23 1.05 -29.68
CA ILE A 34 -55.54 2.30 -29.47
C ILE A 34 -56.46 3.51 -29.58
N SER A 35 -56.12 4.59 -28.90
CA SER A 35 -56.88 5.84 -29.01
C SER A 35 -56.69 6.46 -30.41
N ARG A 36 -57.71 7.16 -30.93
CA ARG A 36 -57.58 7.92 -32.19
C ARG A 36 -56.39 8.90 -32.17
N LYS A 37 -56.14 9.54 -31.02
CA LYS A 37 -54.97 10.42 -30.83
C LYS A 37 -53.67 9.69 -31.04
N THR A 38 -53.56 8.44 -30.53
CA THR A 38 -52.37 7.58 -30.72
C THR A 38 -52.25 7.17 -32.19
N GLY A 39 -53.35 6.79 -32.85
CA GLY A 39 -53.36 6.42 -34.26
C GLY A 39 -52.87 7.56 -35.17
N TYR A 40 -53.42 8.77 -35.01
CA TYR A 40 -52.91 9.93 -35.75
C TYR A 40 -51.45 10.23 -35.44
N LYS A 41 -51.01 10.17 -34.22
CA LYS A 41 -49.61 10.38 -33.82
C LYS A 41 -48.65 9.38 -34.47
N ILE A 42 -49.05 8.12 -34.62
CA ILE A 42 -48.24 7.09 -35.30
C ILE A 42 -48.18 7.41 -36.81
N PHE A 43 -49.31 7.74 -37.41
CA PHE A 43 -49.43 8.02 -38.86
C PHE A 43 -48.69 9.30 -39.24
N ASP A 44 -48.81 10.39 -38.47
CA ASP A 44 -48.09 11.65 -38.70
C ASP A 44 -46.59 11.47 -38.60
N ARG A 45 -46.13 10.69 -37.65
CA ARG A 45 -44.72 10.32 -37.52
C ARG A 45 -44.21 9.56 -38.76
N TYR A 46 -45.02 8.63 -39.27
CA TYR A 46 -44.66 7.90 -40.46
C TYR A 46 -44.59 8.83 -41.68
N LYS A 47 -45.53 9.75 -41.84
CA LYS A 47 -45.51 10.73 -42.93
C LYS A 47 -44.29 11.64 -42.90
N GLU A 48 -43.84 12.02 -41.69
CA GLU A 48 -42.76 12.98 -41.51
C GLU A 48 -41.37 12.33 -41.61
N TYR A 49 -41.21 11.12 -41.07
CA TYR A 49 -39.89 10.48 -40.91
C TYR A 49 -39.81 9.04 -41.49
N GLY A 50 -40.83 8.54 -42.13
CA GLY A 50 -40.84 7.18 -42.67
C GLY A 50 -40.94 6.05 -41.65
N LEU A 51 -40.57 4.83 -42.08
CA LEU A 51 -40.68 3.62 -41.28
C LEU A 51 -39.84 3.65 -39.99
N GLU A 52 -38.69 4.31 -40.01
CA GLU A 52 -37.81 4.38 -38.84
C GLU A 52 -38.47 5.11 -37.67
N ALA A 53 -39.41 6.00 -37.92
CA ALA A 53 -40.12 6.72 -36.86
C ALA A 53 -41.15 5.88 -36.09
N LEU A 54 -41.45 4.67 -36.58
CA LEU A 54 -42.35 3.74 -35.89
C LEU A 54 -41.67 2.98 -34.74
N THR A 55 -40.34 3.08 -34.59
CA THR A 55 -39.61 2.59 -33.43
C THR A 55 -39.93 3.38 -32.17
N ASP A 56 -39.71 2.77 -31.00
CA ASP A 56 -39.91 3.49 -29.76
C ASP A 56 -38.83 4.58 -29.56
N ARG A 57 -39.25 5.80 -29.42
CA ARG A 57 -38.35 6.90 -29.06
C ARG A 57 -37.94 6.77 -27.59
N SER A 58 -36.67 7.03 -27.32
CA SER A 58 -36.18 7.12 -25.94
C SER A 58 -37.04 8.12 -25.16
N ARG A 59 -37.60 7.65 -24.05
CA ARG A 59 -38.36 8.50 -23.13
C ARG A 59 -37.43 9.28 -22.17
N ARG A 60 -36.12 9.16 -22.35
CA ARG A 60 -35.15 9.88 -21.52
C ARG A 60 -35.24 11.39 -21.80
N PRO A 61 -35.39 12.22 -20.78
CA PRO A 61 -35.39 13.67 -20.96
C PRO A 61 -34.03 14.12 -21.52
N TRP A 62 -34.04 15.13 -22.38
CA TRP A 62 -32.82 15.76 -22.91
C TRP A 62 -31.98 16.42 -21.84
N ARG A 63 -32.64 16.93 -20.78
CA ARG A 63 -32.01 17.49 -19.58
C ARG A 63 -32.67 16.87 -18.35
N TYR A 64 -31.85 16.33 -17.47
CA TYR A 64 -32.27 15.93 -16.13
C TYR A 64 -32.12 17.14 -15.21
N ALA A 65 -33.12 17.45 -14.38
CA ALA A 65 -33.05 18.54 -13.40
C ALA A 65 -31.83 18.45 -12.47
N ASN A 66 -31.34 17.22 -12.22
CA ASN A 66 -30.18 16.93 -11.38
C ASN A 66 -28.95 16.55 -12.20
N GLN A 67 -28.85 16.96 -13.48
CA GLN A 67 -27.66 16.66 -14.29
C GLN A 67 -26.46 17.44 -13.75
N LEU A 68 -25.37 16.75 -13.57
CA LEU A 68 -24.12 17.34 -13.09
C LEU A 68 -23.65 18.44 -14.07
N PRO A 69 -23.23 19.63 -13.58
CA PRO A 69 -22.64 20.66 -14.43
C PRO A 69 -21.48 20.12 -15.24
N GLN A 70 -21.40 20.47 -16.52
CA GLN A 70 -20.34 19.96 -17.43
C GLN A 70 -18.93 20.26 -16.91
N GLN A 71 -18.74 21.40 -16.26
CA GLN A 71 -17.45 21.77 -15.66
C GLN A 71 -17.02 20.81 -14.54
N VAL A 72 -17.95 20.36 -13.71
CA VAL A 72 -17.69 19.40 -12.62
C VAL A 72 -17.43 18.01 -13.20
N GLU A 73 -18.15 17.60 -14.23
CA GLU A 73 -17.90 16.34 -14.92
C GLU A 73 -16.53 16.35 -15.60
N ALA A 74 -16.16 17.42 -16.28
CA ALA A 74 -14.82 17.60 -16.86
C ALA A 74 -13.71 17.55 -15.79
N ALA A 75 -13.91 18.15 -14.63
CA ALA A 75 -12.97 18.09 -13.52
C ALA A 75 -12.77 16.67 -12.98
N ILE A 76 -13.86 15.87 -12.88
CA ILE A 76 -13.80 14.45 -12.47
C ILE A 76 -12.98 13.65 -13.50
N LEU A 77 -13.23 13.84 -14.78
CA LEU A 77 -12.54 13.13 -15.86
C LEU A 77 -11.06 13.51 -15.96
N ASN A 78 -10.74 14.80 -15.82
CA ASN A 78 -9.36 15.28 -15.82
C ASN A 78 -8.59 14.69 -14.64
N LEU A 79 -9.16 14.74 -13.43
CA LEU A 79 -8.53 14.15 -12.26
C LEU A 79 -8.35 12.62 -12.40
N LYS A 80 -9.28 11.94 -13.07
CA LYS A 80 -9.13 10.51 -13.35
C LYS A 80 -8.02 10.23 -14.37
N ARG A 81 -7.79 11.12 -15.36
CA ARG A 81 -6.68 11.02 -16.31
C ARG A 81 -5.33 11.30 -15.63
N GLU A 82 -5.26 12.32 -14.76
CA GLU A 82 -4.07 12.64 -13.96
C GLU A 82 -3.72 11.50 -13.00
N LYS A 83 -4.73 10.89 -12.37
CA LYS A 83 -4.60 9.83 -11.36
C LYS A 83 -5.39 8.56 -11.75
N PRO A 84 -4.91 7.78 -12.73
CA PRO A 84 -5.67 6.65 -13.31
C PRO A 84 -6.08 5.58 -12.29
N TYR A 85 -5.31 5.42 -11.22
CA TYR A 85 -5.52 4.41 -10.18
C TYR A 85 -6.47 4.86 -9.05
N TRP A 86 -6.97 6.12 -9.09
CA TRP A 86 -7.86 6.62 -8.06
C TRP A 86 -9.32 6.23 -8.36
N GLY A 87 -10.01 5.77 -7.30
CA GLY A 87 -11.45 5.52 -7.34
C GLY A 87 -12.26 6.74 -6.93
N ALA A 88 -13.58 6.66 -7.10
CA ALA A 88 -14.53 7.75 -6.84
C ALA A 88 -14.41 8.40 -5.44
N ARG A 89 -14.03 7.64 -4.40
CA ARG A 89 -13.82 8.19 -3.04
C ARG A 89 -12.67 9.19 -3.00
N LYS A 90 -11.51 8.82 -3.56
CA LYS A 90 -10.31 9.69 -3.58
C LYS A 90 -10.49 10.90 -4.48
N ILE A 91 -11.13 10.69 -5.65
CA ILE A 91 -11.46 11.78 -6.57
C ILE A 91 -12.37 12.79 -5.87
N ARG A 92 -13.41 12.33 -5.15
CA ARG A 92 -14.30 13.21 -4.40
C ARG A 92 -13.55 14.04 -3.37
N GLU A 93 -12.69 13.41 -2.60
CA GLU A 93 -11.91 14.09 -1.56
C GLU A 93 -10.98 15.16 -2.16
N ARG A 94 -10.31 14.84 -3.28
CA ARG A 94 -9.47 15.81 -3.97
C ARG A 94 -10.27 16.99 -4.53
N LEU A 95 -11.47 16.73 -5.03
CA LEU A 95 -12.36 17.79 -5.50
C LEU A 95 -12.85 18.68 -4.36
N LEU A 96 -13.16 18.11 -3.19
CA LEU A 96 -13.51 18.88 -1.99
C LEU A 96 -12.40 19.83 -1.54
N ARG A 97 -11.14 19.42 -1.68
CA ARG A 97 -9.98 20.25 -1.35
C ARG A 97 -9.64 21.29 -2.43
N ARG A 98 -10.01 21.01 -3.68
CA ARG A 98 -9.69 21.88 -4.84
C ARG A 98 -10.75 22.95 -5.10
N PHE A 99 -12.02 22.62 -4.84
CA PHE A 99 -13.12 23.55 -5.04
C PHE A 99 -13.41 24.37 -3.77
N SER A 100 -13.70 25.65 -3.96
CA SER A 100 -14.24 26.50 -2.91
C SER A 100 -15.63 26.04 -2.48
N CYS A 101 -16.09 26.48 -1.32
CA CYS A 101 -17.40 26.10 -0.76
C CYS A 101 -18.60 26.42 -1.69
N GLU A 102 -18.42 27.23 -2.71
CA GLU A 102 -19.45 27.60 -3.68
C GLU A 102 -19.83 26.48 -4.66
N VAL A 103 -18.91 25.55 -4.93
CA VAL A 103 -19.15 24.44 -5.86
C VAL A 103 -19.54 23.17 -5.10
N LYS A 104 -20.78 22.75 -5.22
CA LYS A 104 -21.26 21.51 -4.62
C LYS A 104 -20.62 20.31 -5.26
N VAL A 105 -19.67 19.66 -4.54
CA VAL A 105 -19.03 18.42 -4.98
C VAL A 105 -20.05 17.28 -4.94
N PRO A 106 -20.21 16.50 -6.03
CA PRO A 106 -21.21 15.44 -6.10
C PRO A 106 -20.90 14.27 -5.15
N ALA A 107 -21.93 13.49 -4.84
CA ALA A 107 -21.80 12.29 -4.03
C ALA A 107 -20.89 11.24 -4.70
N ARG A 108 -20.31 10.34 -3.91
CA ARG A 108 -19.44 9.26 -4.39
C ARG A 108 -20.10 8.40 -5.48
N SER A 109 -21.40 8.08 -5.32
CA SER A 109 -22.17 7.32 -6.29
C SER A 109 -22.27 8.04 -7.63
N THR A 110 -22.50 9.35 -7.63
CA THR A 110 -22.55 10.18 -8.83
C THR A 110 -21.21 10.22 -9.55
N ILE A 111 -20.09 10.40 -8.81
CA ILE A 111 -18.75 10.33 -9.41
C ILE A 111 -18.49 8.96 -10.00
N HIS A 112 -18.86 7.88 -9.30
CA HIS A 112 -18.72 6.52 -9.82
C HIS A 112 -19.54 6.33 -11.11
N ALA A 113 -20.78 6.82 -11.16
CA ALA A 113 -21.64 6.74 -12.34
C ALA A 113 -21.05 7.51 -13.54
N VAL A 114 -20.43 8.69 -13.29
CA VAL A 114 -19.69 9.44 -14.32
C VAL A 114 -18.53 8.59 -14.87
N LEU A 115 -17.69 8.03 -13.98
CA LEU A 115 -16.55 7.23 -14.39
C LEU A 115 -16.98 5.95 -15.12
N ASP A 116 -18.07 5.30 -14.70
CA ASP A 116 -18.58 4.07 -15.33
C ASP A 116 -19.14 4.37 -16.72
N ARG A 117 -19.90 5.48 -16.89
CA ARG A 117 -20.42 5.93 -18.18
C ARG A 117 -19.31 6.20 -19.20
N HIS A 118 -18.16 6.68 -18.75
CA HIS A 118 -16.97 6.91 -19.60
C HIS A 118 -16.04 5.69 -19.71
N GLY A 119 -16.44 4.49 -19.22
CA GLY A 119 -15.64 3.27 -19.30
C GLY A 119 -14.37 3.28 -18.44
N LEU A 120 -14.26 4.19 -17.46
CA LEU A 120 -13.06 4.39 -16.63
C LEU A 120 -13.08 3.58 -15.33
N VAL A 121 -14.08 2.71 -15.15
CA VAL A 121 -14.21 1.82 -13.99
C VAL A 121 -13.73 0.43 -14.36
N GLN A 122 -12.68 -0.04 -13.69
CA GLN A 122 -12.25 -1.43 -13.79
C GLN A 122 -13.10 -2.29 -12.86
N ARG A 123 -13.94 -3.15 -13.41
CA ARG A 123 -14.70 -4.16 -12.65
C ARG A 123 -13.75 -5.27 -12.23
N ARG A 124 -13.41 -5.33 -10.95
CA ARG A 124 -12.61 -6.44 -10.39
C ARG A 124 -13.56 -7.60 -10.07
N GLY A 125 -13.11 -8.83 -10.34
CA GLY A 125 -13.80 -10.04 -9.90
C GLY A 125 -14.01 -10.08 -8.38
N ARG A 126 -14.83 -11.04 -7.91
CA ARG A 126 -15.18 -11.22 -6.50
C ARG A 126 -13.90 -11.37 -5.67
N ARG A 127 -13.73 -10.56 -4.63
CA ARG A 127 -12.62 -10.70 -3.69
C ARG A 127 -12.77 -12.03 -2.94
N HIS A 128 -11.72 -12.85 -2.92
CA HIS A 128 -11.61 -13.94 -1.98
C HIS A 128 -11.51 -13.37 -0.55
N ASN A 129 -12.11 -14.08 0.41
CA ASN A 129 -11.97 -13.75 1.82
C ASN A 129 -10.49 -13.80 2.20
N HIS A 130 -10.02 -12.73 2.85
CA HIS A 130 -8.67 -12.73 3.39
C HIS A 130 -8.69 -13.45 4.74
N ALA A 131 -7.71 -14.35 4.95
CA ALA A 131 -7.49 -14.93 6.26
C ALA A 131 -7.21 -13.79 7.27
N GLN A 132 -7.82 -13.86 8.43
CA GLN A 132 -7.47 -12.98 9.54
C GLN A 132 -6.10 -13.41 10.05
N GLY A 133 -5.09 -12.56 9.84
CA GLY A 133 -3.77 -12.80 10.43
C GLY A 133 -3.77 -12.43 11.91
N THR A 134 -2.96 -13.13 12.71
CA THR A 134 -2.64 -12.71 14.09
C THR A 134 -1.96 -11.35 14.03
N PRO A 135 -2.52 -10.31 14.65
CA PRO A 135 -1.91 -9.01 14.62
C PRO A 135 -0.66 -9.00 15.52
N LEU A 136 0.45 -8.51 14.99
CA LEU A 136 1.58 -8.05 15.79
C LEU A 136 1.24 -6.71 16.45
N SER A 137 2.23 -6.06 17.09
CA SER A 137 2.03 -4.76 17.73
C SER A 137 1.35 -3.74 16.78
N LEU A 138 0.51 -2.90 17.32
CA LEU A 138 -0.18 -1.85 16.57
C LEU A 138 0.38 -0.50 17.01
N GLY A 139 1.22 0.11 16.17
CA GLY A 139 1.59 1.51 16.37
C GLY A 139 0.35 2.40 16.27
N GLN A 140 0.03 3.11 17.33
CA GLN A 140 -1.14 4.02 17.41
C GLN A 140 -0.75 5.46 17.06
N LYS A 141 0.47 5.86 17.41
CA LYS A 141 1.01 7.19 17.14
C LYS A 141 2.15 7.13 16.13
N PRO A 142 2.41 8.22 15.39
CA PRO A 142 3.58 8.32 14.53
C PRO A 142 4.87 7.98 15.29
N ASN A 143 5.76 7.25 14.62
CA ASN A 143 7.07 6.80 15.09
C ASN A 143 7.07 5.78 16.26
N GLU A 144 5.93 5.26 16.67
CA GLU A 144 5.91 4.10 17.58
C GLU A 144 6.39 2.84 16.85
N LEU A 145 5.96 2.66 15.60
CA LEU A 145 6.33 1.49 14.80
C LEU A 145 6.56 1.89 13.34
N TRP A 146 7.77 1.64 12.87
CA TRP A 146 8.06 1.68 11.43
C TRP A 146 8.05 0.28 10.85
N CYS A 147 7.56 0.15 9.62
CA CYS A 147 7.60 -1.09 8.86
C CYS A 147 8.58 -0.94 7.71
N THR A 148 9.49 -1.89 7.56
CA THR A 148 10.48 -1.90 6.49
C THR A 148 10.46 -3.23 5.76
N ASP A 149 10.70 -3.17 4.45
CA ASP A 149 10.77 -4.33 3.58
C ASP A 149 11.40 -3.96 2.23
N TYR A 150 11.97 -4.96 1.54
CA TYR A 150 12.32 -4.84 0.13
C TYR A 150 11.14 -5.24 -0.74
N LYS A 151 10.80 -4.39 -1.71
CA LYS A 151 9.66 -4.66 -2.61
C LYS A 151 9.83 -5.89 -3.50
N GLY A 152 10.99 -6.51 -3.50
CA GLY A 152 11.42 -7.50 -4.48
C GLY A 152 12.02 -6.83 -5.72
N GLU A 153 12.95 -7.52 -6.35
CA GLU A 153 13.69 -6.99 -7.49
C GLU A 153 12.83 -6.87 -8.76
N PHE A 154 13.25 -5.98 -9.62
CA PHE A 154 12.79 -5.87 -11.01
C PHE A 154 13.91 -5.29 -11.90
N LEU A 155 13.82 -5.56 -13.20
CA LEU A 155 14.77 -5.08 -14.18
C LEU A 155 14.47 -3.63 -14.60
N LEU A 156 15.52 -2.81 -14.62
CA LEU A 156 15.52 -1.49 -15.23
C LEU A 156 15.75 -1.60 -16.76
N GLY A 157 15.56 -0.50 -17.47
CA GLY A 157 15.77 -0.46 -18.93
C GLY A 157 17.21 -0.79 -19.36
N ASN A 158 18.22 -0.51 -18.51
CA ASN A 158 19.63 -0.89 -18.72
C ASN A 158 19.95 -2.33 -18.30
N LYS A 159 18.95 -3.18 -18.06
CA LYS A 159 19.08 -4.59 -17.66
C LYS A 159 19.74 -4.82 -16.30
N LYS A 160 19.91 -3.80 -15.48
CA LYS A 160 20.32 -3.94 -14.07
C LYS A 160 19.10 -4.17 -13.18
N TYR A 161 19.28 -4.96 -12.10
CA TYR A 161 18.24 -5.13 -11.09
C TYR A 161 18.16 -3.91 -10.17
N CYS A 162 16.95 -3.58 -9.76
CA CYS A 162 16.65 -2.61 -8.72
C CYS A 162 15.96 -3.31 -7.55
N TYR A 163 16.44 -3.05 -6.35
CA TYR A 163 15.94 -3.58 -5.08
C TYR A 163 15.37 -2.42 -4.25
N PRO A 164 14.08 -2.08 -4.37
CA PRO A 164 13.52 -0.94 -3.64
C PRO A 164 13.46 -1.22 -2.15
N LEU A 165 14.23 -0.48 -1.36
CA LEU A 165 14.10 -0.44 0.08
C LEU A 165 13.03 0.57 0.45
N THR A 166 12.05 0.15 1.23
CA THR A 166 10.95 1.01 1.66
C THR A 166 10.79 1.00 3.17
N VAL A 167 10.45 2.15 3.73
CA VAL A 167 10.12 2.30 5.16
C VAL A 167 8.85 3.12 5.27
N THR A 168 7.86 2.64 6.03
CA THR A 168 6.61 3.34 6.29
C THR A 168 6.35 3.46 7.78
N ASP A 169 5.79 4.58 8.21
CA ASP A 169 5.21 4.69 9.54
C ASP A 169 3.88 3.94 9.62
N HIS A 170 3.73 3.09 10.61
CA HIS A 170 2.57 2.20 10.73
C HIS A 170 1.28 2.95 11.03
N ALA A 171 1.32 3.96 11.90
CA ALA A 171 0.15 4.73 12.32
C ALA A 171 -0.34 5.67 11.23
N SER A 172 0.51 6.56 10.76
CA SER A 172 0.19 7.60 9.79
C SER A 172 0.18 7.12 8.33
N ARG A 173 0.68 5.92 8.04
CA ARG A 173 0.92 5.41 6.67
C ARG A 173 1.93 6.22 5.87
N TYR A 174 2.63 7.14 6.50
CA TYR A 174 3.62 7.98 5.85
C TYR A 174 4.75 7.12 5.28
N LEU A 175 5.04 7.28 4.00
CA LEU A 175 6.16 6.63 3.34
C LEU A 175 7.42 7.45 3.67
N LEU A 176 8.25 6.93 4.55
CA LEU A 176 9.44 7.60 5.07
C LEU A 176 10.63 7.48 4.11
N LEU A 177 10.75 6.34 3.44
CA LEU A 177 11.85 6.02 2.53
C LEU A 177 11.31 5.17 1.38
N CYS A 178 11.78 5.48 0.17
CA CYS A 178 11.65 4.62 -1.00
C CYS A 178 12.90 4.79 -1.85
N GLU A 179 13.85 3.89 -1.74
CA GLU A 179 15.19 4.02 -2.34
C GLU A 179 15.49 2.90 -3.33
N ALA A 180 15.96 3.28 -4.51
CA ALA A 180 16.35 2.37 -5.58
C ALA A 180 17.78 1.86 -5.33
N LEU A 181 17.91 0.73 -4.62
CA LEU A 181 19.20 0.11 -4.34
C LEU A 181 19.59 -0.88 -5.44
N GLU A 182 20.89 -1.06 -5.62
CA GLU A 182 21.44 -2.01 -6.60
C GLU A 182 21.52 -3.45 -6.05
N SER A 183 21.42 -3.61 -4.75
CA SER A 183 21.42 -4.90 -4.06
C SER A 183 20.79 -4.79 -2.67
N THR A 184 20.53 -5.93 -2.04
CA THR A 184 20.11 -6.02 -0.63
C THR A 184 21.30 -6.02 0.34
N CYS A 185 22.46 -5.52 -0.08
CA CYS A 185 23.67 -5.44 0.73
C CYS A 185 23.45 -4.61 1.98
N GLU A 186 23.93 -5.11 3.11
CA GLU A 186 23.77 -4.50 4.44
C GLU A 186 24.32 -3.06 4.49
N ALA A 187 25.47 -2.80 3.81
CA ALA A 187 26.07 -1.46 3.79
C ALA A 187 25.18 -0.39 3.16
N LEU A 188 24.45 -0.74 2.08
CA LEU A 188 23.50 0.18 1.44
C LEU A 188 22.32 0.47 2.35
N ALA A 189 21.79 -0.56 3.03
CA ALA A 189 20.73 -0.39 4.00
C ALA A 189 21.15 0.50 5.18
N PHE A 190 22.36 0.31 5.71
CA PHE A 190 22.92 1.20 6.75
C PHE A 190 22.94 2.66 6.32
N THR A 191 23.43 2.94 5.12
CA THR A 191 23.50 4.30 4.58
C THR A 191 22.12 4.93 4.47
N ALA A 192 21.15 4.18 3.95
CA ALA A 192 19.77 4.62 3.80
C ALA A 192 19.11 4.91 5.15
N PHE A 193 19.24 4.00 6.13
CA PHE A 193 18.69 4.20 7.46
C PHE A 193 19.41 5.32 8.24
N ALA A 194 20.73 5.46 8.11
CA ALA A 194 21.47 6.53 8.79
C ALA A 194 21.01 7.93 8.31
N ARG A 195 20.76 8.07 7.00
CA ARG A 195 20.18 9.28 6.43
C ARG A 195 18.76 9.50 6.95
N LEU A 196 17.92 8.46 6.90
CA LEU A 196 16.55 8.52 7.36
C LEU A 196 16.46 8.92 8.84
N PHE A 197 17.28 8.34 9.70
CA PHE A 197 17.30 8.68 11.12
C PHE A 197 17.77 10.13 11.40
N LYS A 198 18.70 10.65 10.60
CA LYS A 198 19.11 12.06 10.69
C LYS A 198 17.97 13.01 10.32
N GLU A 199 17.20 12.67 9.29
CA GLU A 199 16.12 13.51 8.77
C GLU A 199 14.85 13.43 9.63
N ARG A 200 14.47 12.23 10.08
CA ARG A 200 13.16 11.98 10.71
C ARG A 200 13.22 11.64 12.19
N GLY A 201 14.42 11.37 12.73
CA GLY A 201 14.62 10.89 14.09
C GLY A 201 14.43 9.38 14.21
N LEU A 202 14.41 8.87 15.44
CA LEU A 202 14.38 7.45 15.75
C LEU A 202 12.98 6.97 16.14
N PRO A 203 12.48 5.86 15.57
CA PRO A 203 11.24 5.23 16.02
C PRO A 203 11.44 4.48 17.34
N THR A 204 10.35 4.07 17.98
CA THR A 204 10.40 3.18 19.13
C THR A 204 10.70 1.74 18.69
N SER A 205 10.10 1.29 17.60
CA SER A 205 10.29 -0.07 17.08
C SER A 205 10.31 -0.10 15.55
N ILE A 206 10.99 -1.11 15.01
CA ILE A 206 11.02 -1.40 13.58
C ILE A 206 10.56 -2.83 13.35
N ARG A 207 9.54 -3.00 12.51
CA ARG A 207 9.07 -4.28 12.01
C ARG A 207 9.70 -4.58 10.66
N SER A 208 10.30 -5.77 10.55
CA SER A 208 10.89 -6.27 9.30
C SER A 208 10.48 -7.72 9.03
N ASP A 209 10.79 -8.18 7.84
CA ASP A 209 10.82 -9.61 7.52
C ASP A 209 12.05 -10.29 8.14
N ASN A 210 12.23 -11.59 7.86
CA ASN A 210 13.36 -12.39 8.31
C ASN A 210 14.47 -12.51 7.23
N GLY A 211 14.39 -11.71 6.19
CA GLY A 211 15.37 -11.70 5.10
C GLY A 211 16.58 -10.80 5.37
N VAL A 212 17.64 -11.01 4.58
CA VAL A 212 18.82 -10.13 4.57
C VAL A 212 18.41 -8.77 3.97
N PRO A 213 18.82 -7.64 4.58
CA PRO A 213 19.81 -7.45 5.65
C PRO A 213 19.20 -7.35 7.07
N PHE A 214 17.91 -7.57 7.25
CA PHE A 214 17.24 -7.37 8.53
C PHE A 214 17.51 -8.51 9.51
N ALA A 215 17.73 -9.71 8.99
CA ALA A 215 18.07 -10.89 9.76
C ALA A 215 19.19 -11.69 9.08
N SER A 216 19.89 -12.53 9.87
CA SER A 216 20.92 -13.45 9.40
C SER A 216 20.64 -14.84 9.99
N PRO A 217 20.19 -15.81 9.20
CA PRO A 217 19.76 -17.13 9.71
C PRO A 217 20.82 -17.90 10.48
N ASN A 218 22.10 -17.66 10.20
CA ASN A 218 23.22 -18.38 10.79
C ASN A 218 23.90 -17.61 11.93
N SER A 219 23.29 -16.54 12.42
CA SER A 219 23.85 -15.73 13.52
C SER A 219 23.13 -16.00 14.83
N LEU A 220 23.76 -15.60 15.93
CA LEU A 220 23.13 -15.67 17.25
C LEU A 220 21.79 -14.91 17.23
N PHE A 221 20.72 -15.59 17.64
CA PHE A 221 19.34 -15.08 17.62
C PHE A 221 18.86 -14.58 16.25
N ASN A 222 19.46 -15.05 15.18
CA ASN A 222 19.21 -14.58 13.81
C ASN A 222 19.40 -13.07 13.63
N LEU A 223 20.20 -12.41 14.49
CA LEU A 223 20.47 -10.98 14.38
C LEU A 223 21.36 -10.70 13.16
N SER A 224 21.20 -9.55 12.54
CA SER A 224 22.11 -8.96 11.57
C SER A 224 22.87 -7.80 12.22
N LYS A 225 23.95 -7.33 11.61
CA LYS A 225 24.64 -6.11 12.08
C LYS A 225 23.70 -4.91 12.07
N LEU A 226 22.82 -4.82 11.08
CA LEU A 226 21.81 -3.77 11.00
C LEU A 226 20.85 -3.82 12.19
N SER A 227 20.37 -5.01 12.56
CA SER A 227 19.49 -5.18 13.72
C SER A 227 20.19 -4.91 15.04
N VAL A 228 21.46 -5.31 15.18
CA VAL A 228 22.30 -4.95 16.35
C VAL A 228 22.47 -3.42 16.46
N TRP A 229 22.68 -2.74 15.34
CA TRP A 229 22.78 -1.29 15.31
C TRP A 229 21.47 -0.61 15.74
N TRP A 230 20.30 -1.12 15.30
CA TRP A 230 19.00 -0.62 15.77
C TRP A 230 18.82 -0.78 17.28
N LEU A 231 19.17 -1.95 17.83
CA LEU A 231 19.16 -2.19 19.29
C LEU A 231 20.04 -1.16 20.00
N ARG A 232 21.27 -0.91 19.51
CA ARG A 232 22.19 0.09 20.05
C ARG A 232 21.58 1.50 20.10
N LEU A 233 20.70 1.82 19.15
CA LEU A 233 19.97 3.08 19.11
C LEU A 233 18.70 3.06 19.99
N GLY A 234 18.48 2.00 20.76
CA GLY A 234 17.30 1.82 21.59
C GLY A 234 16.02 1.64 20.77
N ILE A 235 16.12 1.03 19.58
CA ILE A 235 15.00 0.68 18.73
C ILE A 235 14.70 -0.80 18.90
N THR A 236 13.48 -1.13 19.33
CA THR A 236 13.03 -2.51 19.48
C THR A 236 12.81 -3.16 18.11
N ILE A 237 13.23 -4.39 17.96
CA ILE A 237 13.05 -5.17 16.73
C ILE A 237 11.78 -6.00 16.85
N GLU A 238 10.95 -5.95 15.84
CA GLU A 238 9.78 -6.81 15.70
C GLU A 238 9.86 -7.57 14.36
N ARG A 239 9.79 -8.90 14.42
CA ARG A 239 9.87 -9.76 13.24
C ARG A 239 8.53 -10.40 12.94
N ILE A 240 8.17 -10.46 11.67
CA ILE A 240 7.01 -11.21 11.23
C ILE A 240 7.30 -12.71 11.34
N GLN A 241 6.27 -13.50 11.60
CA GLN A 241 6.39 -14.95 11.59
C GLN A 241 6.68 -15.45 10.17
N PRO A 242 7.59 -16.41 9.99
CA PRO A 242 7.82 -17.02 8.69
C PRO A 242 6.51 -17.55 8.08
N GLY A 243 6.26 -17.24 6.82
CA GLY A 243 5.03 -17.63 6.12
C GLY A 243 3.78 -16.79 6.44
N HIS A 244 3.89 -15.72 7.25
CA HIS A 244 2.77 -14.85 7.60
C HIS A 244 2.93 -13.41 7.08
N PRO A 245 3.02 -13.19 5.77
CA PRO A 245 3.21 -11.86 5.20
C PRO A 245 2.09 -10.88 5.59
N GLN A 246 0.88 -11.38 5.85
CA GLN A 246 -0.26 -10.57 6.29
C GLN A 246 0.01 -9.75 7.57
N GLN A 247 0.98 -10.15 8.40
CA GLN A 247 1.40 -9.39 9.57
C GLN A 247 2.02 -8.02 9.20
N ASN A 248 2.52 -7.87 7.96
CA ASN A 248 2.96 -6.61 7.37
C ASN A 248 2.01 -6.10 6.26
N GLY A 249 0.75 -6.53 6.25
CA GLY A 249 -0.21 -6.28 5.18
C GLY A 249 -0.47 -4.80 4.83
N ARG A 250 -0.24 -3.88 5.79
CA ARG A 250 -0.30 -2.43 5.52
C ARG A 250 0.83 -1.99 4.59
N HIS A 251 2.02 -2.46 4.83
CA HIS A 251 3.21 -2.20 4.03
C HIS A 251 3.11 -2.86 2.65
N GLU A 252 2.67 -4.11 2.60
CA GLU A 252 2.41 -4.83 1.33
C GLU A 252 1.38 -4.09 0.46
N ARG A 253 0.36 -3.50 1.08
CA ARG A 253 -0.62 -2.69 0.34
C ARG A 253 0.00 -1.45 -0.30
N MET A 254 0.95 -0.82 0.37
CA MET A 254 1.75 0.28 -0.19
C MET A 254 2.59 -0.24 -1.36
N HIS A 255 3.28 -1.38 -1.20
CA HIS A 255 4.06 -2.02 -2.24
C HIS A 255 3.26 -2.33 -3.52
N LEU A 256 2.01 -2.80 -3.38
CA LEU A 256 1.15 -3.00 -4.55
C LEU A 256 0.89 -1.70 -5.31
N THR A 257 0.72 -0.60 -4.59
CA THR A 257 0.52 0.72 -5.19
C THR A 257 1.81 1.20 -5.86
N LEU A 258 2.94 1.11 -5.17
CA LEU A 258 4.27 1.46 -5.69
C LEU A 258 4.56 0.71 -7.00
N LYS A 259 4.42 -0.63 -6.99
CA LYS A 259 4.63 -1.46 -8.19
C LYS A 259 3.78 -1.01 -9.36
N THR A 260 2.52 -0.70 -9.13
CA THR A 260 1.60 -0.34 -10.19
C THR A 260 1.95 1.01 -10.82
N GLN A 261 2.46 1.96 -10.04
CA GLN A 261 2.69 3.33 -10.49
C GLN A 261 4.13 3.58 -10.98
N THR A 262 5.13 2.86 -10.47
CA THR A 262 6.53 3.21 -10.70
C THR A 262 7.34 2.19 -11.50
N THR A 263 6.86 0.93 -11.57
CA THR A 263 7.63 -0.14 -12.25
C THR A 263 7.07 -0.55 -13.60
N ARG A 264 5.97 0.09 -14.05
CA ARG A 264 5.32 -0.21 -15.33
C ARG A 264 4.97 1.07 -16.08
N PRO A 265 5.90 1.58 -16.92
CA PRO A 265 7.26 1.08 -17.22
C PRO A 265 8.24 1.42 -16.10
N ALA A 266 9.28 0.59 -15.94
CA ALA A 266 10.42 0.89 -15.07
C ALA A 266 11.25 2.06 -15.63
N GLY A 267 12.11 2.64 -14.80
CA GLY A 267 13.10 3.64 -15.23
C GLY A 267 14.17 3.02 -16.15
N GLY A 268 14.77 3.83 -17.00
CA GLY A 268 15.88 3.38 -17.87
C GLY A 268 17.15 3.02 -17.08
N ASN A 269 17.36 3.67 -15.95
CA ASN A 269 18.48 3.46 -15.02
C ASN A 269 18.06 3.77 -13.57
N SER A 270 18.97 3.57 -12.61
CA SER A 270 18.69 3.78 -11.18
C SER A 270 18.32 5.22 -10.84
N LEU A 271 18.91 6.21 -11.46
CA LEU A 271 18.58 7.63 -11.22
C LEU A 271 17.16 7.96 -11.69
N GLN A 272 16.78 7.52 -12.88
CA GLN A 272 15.41 7.70 -13.39
C GLN A 272 14.39 6.93 -12.54
N GLN A 273 14.78 5.76 -12.03
CA GLN A 273 13.91 5.00 -11.15
C GLN A 273 13.76 5.69 -9.79
N GLN A 274 14.84 6.26 -9.25
CA GLN A 274 14.77 7.04 -8.02
C GLN A 274 13.86 8.25 -8.19
N SER A 275 13.99 9.00 -9.28
CA SER A 275 13.07 10.12 -9.57
C SER A 275 11.60 9.69 -9.56
N LYS A 276 11.28 8.52 -10.14
CA LYS A 276 9.91 7.97 -10.07
C LYS A 276 9.47 7.60 -8.65
N PHE A 277 10.41 7.16 -7.81
CA PHE A 277 10.12 6.87 -6.41
C PHE A 277 9.92 8.15 -5.61
N ASP A 278 10.69 9.20 -5.90
CA ASP A 278 10.56 10.50 -5.25
C ASP A 278 9.21 11.15 -5.60
N ASP A 279 8.82 11.13 -6.87
CA ASP A 279 7.49 11.58 -7.33
C ASP A 279 6.36 10.78 -6.67
N PHE A 280 6.54 9.46 -6.56
CA PHE A 280 5.58 8.59 -5.89
C PHE A 280 5.48 8.89 -4.40
N LEU A 281 6.61 9.09 -3.72
CA LEU A 281 6.67 9.42 -2.29
C LEU A 281 5.93 10.73 -2.01
N GLU A 282 6.18 11.75 -2.84
CA GLU A 282 5.51 13.04 -2.75
C GLU A 282 3.99 12.90 -2.94
N GLU A 283 3.56 12.24 -4.03
CA GLU A 283 2.14 11.99 -4.28
C GLU A 283 1.48 11.16 -3.17
N PHE A 284 2.16 10.10 -2.73
CA PHE A 284 1.62 9.18 -1.74
C PHE A 284 1.39 9.86 -0.39
N ASN A 285 2.32 10.70 0.04
CA ASN A 285 2.27 11.37 1.32
C ASN A 285 1.38 12.61 1.33
N ASN A 286 1.45 13.45 0.28
CA ASN A 286 0.86 14.79 0.31
C ASN A 286 -0.45 14.89 -0.48
N GLU A 287 -0.65 14.03 -1.47
CA GLU A 287 -1.84 14.15 -2.33
C GLU A 287 -2.86 13.02 -2.18
N ARG A 288 -2.42 11.82 -1.77
CA ARG A 288 -3.23 10.62 -1.79
C ARG A 288 -4.07 10.47 -0.53
N PRO A 289 -5.41 10.61 -0.59
CA PRO A 289 -6.27 10.37 0.58
C PRO A 289 -6.32 8.88 0.94
N HIS A 290 -6.28 8.57 2.24
CA HIS A 290 -6.35 7.21 2.74
C HIS A 290 -7.64 6.97 3.53
N GLU A 291 -8.41 5.96 3.15
CA GLU A 291 -9.66 5.58 3.85
C GLU A 291 -9.43 5.27 5.34
N ALA A 292 -8.29 4.62 5.65
CA ALA A 292 -7.93 4.27 7.02
C ALA A 292 -7.47 5.47 7.87
N LEU A 293 -7.36 6.64 7.28
CA LEU A 293 -7.04 7.92 7.93
C LEU A 293 -8.18 8.92 7.75
N ASP A 294 -9.42 8.44 7.65
CA ASP A 294 -10.59 9.30 7.41
C ASP A 294 -10.41 10.24 6.21
N MET A 295 -9.84 9.69 5.14
CA MET A 295 -9.52 10.40 3.89
C MET A 295 -8.45 11.49 4.02
N LYS A 296 -7.75 11.59 5.13
CA LYS A 296 -6.55 12.44 5.25
C LYS A 296 -5.39 11.88 4.45
N CYS A 297 -4.47 12.75 4.04
CA CYS A 297 -3.19 12.32 3.49
C CYS A 297 -2.22 11.94 4.62
N PRO A 298 -1.28 11.02 4.39
CA PRO A 298 -0.30 10.64 5.41
C PRO A 298 0.44 11.82 6.03
N ALA A 299 0.81 12.83 5.24
CA ALA A 299 1.49 14.03 5.71
C ALA A 299 0.68 14.89 6.69
N GLU A 300 -0.67 14.79 6.65
CA GLU A 300 -1.54 15.50 7.59
C GLU A 300 -1.55 14.86 8.97
N VAL A 301 -1.05 13.63 9.09
CA VAL A 301 -1.07 12.84 10.33
C VAL A 301 0.34 12.63 10.88
N TYR A 302 1.35 12.56 10.01
CA TYR A 302 2.71 12.28 10.39
C TYR A 302 3.39 13.51 11.02
N THR A 303 4.15 13.26 12.08
CA THR A 303 5.07 14.22 12.70
C THR A 303 6.44 13.56 12.89
N PRO A 304 7.57 14.27 12.69
CA PRO A 304 8.89 13.72 12.93
C PRO A 304 9.07 13.21 14.36
N ALA A 305 9.96 12.24 14.56
CA ALA A 305 10.21 11.67 15.88
C ALA A 305 10.88 12.70 16.81
N ILE A 306 10.50 12.67 18.09
CA ILE A 306 11.11 13.53 19.12
C ILE A 306 12.54 13.05 19.40
N ARG A 307 12.78 11.73 19.39
CA ARG A 307 14.10 11.13 19.57
C ARG A 307 15.00 11.45 18.38
N ARG A 308 15.99 12.30 18.59
CA ARG A 308 16.95 12.66 17.54
C ARG A 308 18.08 11.63 17.43
N TYR A 309 18.58 11.44 16.21
CA TYR A 309 19.75 10.61 15.97
C TYR A 309 21.03 11.41 16.30
N GLY A 310 21.69 11.06 17.38
CA GLY A 310 22.95 11.67 17.85
C GLY A 310 24.18 10.76 17.74
N GLY A 311 24.08 9.67 16.99
CA GLY A 311 25.12 8.63 16.97
C GLY A 311 24.82 7.50 17.95
N LEU A 312 25.78 6.58 18.09
CA LEU A 312 25.65 5.45 19.01
C LEU A 312 25.96 5.90 20.44
N PRO A 313 25.08 5.61 21.42
CA PRO A 313 25.37 5.86 22.84
C PRO A 313 26.47 4.92 23.32
N GLU A 314 27.24 5.37 24.34
CA GLU A 314 28.17 4.49 25.04
C GLU A 314 27.41 3.41 25.81
N LEU A 315 27.97 2.20 25.85
CA LEU A 315 27.42 1.09 26.61
C LEU A 315 28.07 1.05 28.00
N ALA A 316 27.24 1.08 29.03
CA ALA A 316 27.65 0.88 30.40
C ALA A 316 27.02 -0.41 30.93
N TYR A 317 27.81 -1.16 31.73
CA TYR A 317 27.40 -2.41 32.33
C TYR A 317 27.61 -2.38 33.85
N PRO A 318 26.85 -1.56 34.60
CA PRO A 318 27.11 -1.31 36.02
C PRO A 318 26.89 -2.53 36.92
N PHE A 319 26.15 -3.54 36.43
CA PHE A 319 25.84 -4.75 37.19
C PHE A 319 26.64 -5.99 36.75
N HIS A 320 27.67 -5.79 35.93
CA HIS A 320 28.55 -6.84 35.42
C HIS A 320 29.95 -6.68 35.95
N ASP A 321 30.65 -7.79 36.12
CA ASP A 321 31.99 -7.79 36.67
C ASP A 321 33.04 -7.21 35.73
N ARG A 322 32.81 -7.38 34.41
CA ARG A 322 33.72 -6.92 33.35
C ARG A 322 32.98 -6.54 32.08
N VAL A 323 33.61 -5.67 31.32
CA VAL A 323 33.22 -5.35 29.95
C VAL A 323 34.26 -5.93 29.01
N ILE A 324 33.80 -6.65 27.98
CA ILE A 324 34.66 -7.27 26.99
C ILE A 324 34.22 -6.86 25.59
N HIS A 325 35.20 -6.64 24.69
CA HIS A 325 34.93 -6.30 23.30
C HIS A 325 34.97 -7.52 22.38
N VAL A 326 33.98 -7.63 21.51
CA VAL A 326 33.96 -8.67 20.49
C VAL A 326 34.90 -8.30 19.34
N THR A 327 35.81 -9.20 19.00
CA THR A 327 36.75 -9.02 17.91
C THR A 327 36.02 -8.95 16.56
N HIS A 328 36.66 -8.46 15.51
CA HIS A 328 36.09 -8.37 14.17
C HIS A 328 35.65 -9.72 13.59
N CYS A 329 36.24 -10.84 14.05
CA CYS A 329 35.85 -12.20 13.68
C CYS A 329 34.77 -12.79 14.59
N GLY A 330 34.12 -12.00 15.44
CA GLY A 330 33.01 -12.43 16.29
C GLY A 330 33.40 -13.26 17.51
N ARG A 331 34.65 -13.11 18.02
CA ARG A 331 35.18 -13.84 19.16
C ARG A 331 35.38 -12.91 20.35
N ILE A 332 35.28 -13.47 21.53
CA ILE A 332 35.73 -12.84 22.77
C ILE A 332 36.91 -13.60 23.34
N CYS A 333 37.75 -12.91 24.13
CA CYS A 333 38.86 -13.50 24.83
C CYS A 333 38.62 -13.36 26.33
N LEU A 334 38.36 -14.49 27.00
CA LEU A 334 38.14 -14.54 28.44
C LEU A 334 39.12 -15.55 29.06
N HIS A 335 39.86 -15.15 30.09
CA HIS A 335 40.87 -15.97 30.74
C HIS A 335 41.85 -16.69 29.79
N ARG A 336 42.35 -15.96 28.76
CA ARG A 336 43.21 -16.47 27.68
C ARG A 336 42.54 -17.52 26.77
N LYS A 337 41.23 -17.79 26.95
CA LYS A 337 40.45 -18.69 26.08
C LYS A 337 39.71 -17.87 25.01
N LYS A 338 39.75 -18.34 23.77
CA LYS A 338 39.02 -17.73 22.66
C LYS A 338 37.69 -18.42 22.50
N ILE A 339 36.61 -17.67 22.62
CA ILE A 339 35.23 -18.18 22.57
C ILE A 339 34.52 -17.54 21.38
N ASN A 340 33.89 -18.35 20.54
CA ASN A 340 33.10 -17.87 19.40
C ASN A 340 31.74 -17.37 19.94
N LEU A 341 31.40 -16.16 19.56
CA LEU A 341 30.08 -15.58 19.87
C LEU A 341 29.25 -15.43 18.57
N SER A 342 29.48 -14.37 17.83
CA SER A 342 28.91 -14.12 16.51
C SER A 342 29.54 -12.88 15.89
N THR A 343 29.73 -12.91 14.57
CA THR A 343 30.29 -11.77 13.80
C THR A 343 29.36 -10.56 13.76
N VAL A 344 28.07 -10.72 14.09
CA VAL A 344 27.11 -9.61 14.14
C VAL A 344 27.37 -8.65 15.27
N PHE A 345 28.02 -9.11 16.34
CA PHE A 345 28.45 -8.30 17.47
C PHE A 345 29.87 -7.75 17.35
N ALA A 346 30.53 -7.93 16.20
CA ALA A 346 31.90 -7.44 16.02
C ALA A 346 32.03 -5.95 16.38
N GLY A 347 33.00 -5.62 17.22
CA GLY A 347 33.23 -4.27 17.72
C GLY A 347 32.29 -3.82 18.86
N GLN A 348 31.33 -4.65 19.24
CA GLN A 348 30.43 -4.32 20.36
C GLN A 348 31.09 -4.63 21.72
N ALA A 349 30.78 -3.82 22.72
CA ALA A 349 31.06 -4.11 24.11
C ALA A 349 29.94 -4.97 24.70
N LEU A 350 30.30 -6.00 25.44
CA LEU A 350 29.41 -6.91 26.16
C LEU A 350 29.71 -6.88 27.65
N GLY A 351 28.69 -6.96 28.48
CA GLY A 351 28.83 -7.19 29.91
C GLY A 351 28.97 -8.68 30.19
N ILE A 352 29.88 -9.04 31.06
CA ILE A 352 30.03 -10.41 31.56
C ILE A 352 29.98 -10.43 33.05
N LYS A 353 29.30 -11.43 33.61
CA LYS A 353 29.16 -11.63 35.06
C LYS A 353 29.37 -13.09 35.41
N GLU A 354 30.22 -13.36 36.39
CA GLU A 354 30.38 -14.72 36.88
C GLU A 354 29.18 -15.10 37.75
N VAL A 355 28.52 -16.19 37.40
CA VAL A 355 27.32 -16.68 38.11
C VAL A 355 27.63 -17.92 38.93
N GLU A 356 28.56 -18.74 38.46
CA GLU A 356 29.12 -19.89 39.14
C GLU A 356 30.61 -20.01 38.79
N GLU A 357 31.37 -20.84 39.51
CA GLU A 357 32.78 -21.03 39.22
C GLU A 357 33.01 -21.50 37.78
N GLY A 358 33.65 -20.64 36.97
CA GLY A 358 33.89 -20.89 35.56
C GLY A 358 32.72 -20.69 34.62
N ILE A 359 31.51 -20.34 35.09
CA ILE A 359 30.34 -20.08 34.29
C ILE A 359 30.02 -18.58 34.26
N TRP A 360 30.00 -18.01 33.07
CA TRP A 360 29.85 -16.56 32.86
C TRP A 360 28.61 -16.23 32.07
N LEU A 361 27.73 -15.42 32.63
CA LEU A 361 26.62 -14.80 31.90
C LEU A 361 27.18 -13.71 30.97
N VAL A 362 26.72 -13.71 29.73
CA VAL A 362 27.06 -12.70 28.71
C VAL A 362 25.82 -11.90 28.36
N SER A 363 25.90 -10.58 28.47
CA SER A 363 24.78 -9.69 28.16
C SER A 363 25.18 -8.64 27.12
N PHE A 364 24.24 -8.32 26.27
CA PHE A 364 24.33 -7.20 25.33
C PHE A 364 23.22 -6.20 25.67
N MET A 365 23.62 -5.02 26.14
CA MET A 365 22.67 -4.05 26.70
C MET A 365 21.88 -4.69 27.86
N GLU A 366 20.55 -4.73 27.72
CA GLU A 366 19.62 -5.34 28.67
C GLU A 366 19.28 -6.81 28.37
N TYR A 367 19.88 -7.37 27.30
CA TYR A 367 19.54 -8.72 26.82
C TYR A 367 20.63 -9.70 27.21
N ASP A 368 20.26 -10.73 27.95
CA ASP A 368 21.15 -11.85 28.25
C ASP A 368 21.27 -12.77 27.04
N LEU A 369 22.49 -12.93 26.53
CA LEU A 369 22.77 -13.71 25.34
C LEU A 369 22.93 -15.20 25.62
N GLY A 370 23.43 -15.54 26.81
CA GLY A 370 23.70 -16.93 27.17
C GLY A 370 24.81 -17.05 28.20
N TYR A 371 25.15 -18.28 28.54
CA TYR A 371 26.22 -18.61 29.47
C TYR A 371 27.43 -19.12 28.71
N ILE A 372 28.60 -18.74 29.19
CA ILE A 372 29.87 -19.26 28.73
C ILE A 372 30.41 -20.20 29.81
N ASP A 373 30.58 -21.46 29.42
CA ASP A 373 31.37 -22.43 30.19
C ASP A 373 32.85 -22.32 29.76
N LEU A 374 33.72 -22.00 30.70
CA LEU A 374 35.13 -21.88 30.41
C LEU A 374 35.81 -23.23 30.13
N GLU A 375 35.29 -24.34 30.59
CA GLU A 375 35.82 -25.66 30.28
C GLU A 375 35.50 -26.04 28.81
N GLU A 376 34.27 -25.90 28.39
CA GLU A 376 33.82 -26.21 27.03
C GLU A 376 34.25 -25.14 26.01
N LYS A 377 34.54 -23.91 26.44
CA LYS A 377 34.92 -22.76 25.59
C LYS A 377 33.83 -22.40 24.57
N THR A 378 32.59 -22.63 24.90
CA THR A 378 31.42 -22.38 24.06
C THR A 378 30.45 -21.46 24.75
N LEU A 379 29.65 -20.73 23.93
CA LEU A 379 28.49 -20.00 24.39
C LEU A 379 27.29 -20.94 24.30
N GLN A 380 26.58 -21.10 25.39
CA GLN A 380 25.27 -21.76 25.47
C GLN A 380 24.19 -20.66 25.41
N PRO A 381 23.51 -20.44 24.26
CA PRO A 381 22.56 -19.34 24.13
C PRO A 381 21.29 -19.60 24.94
N LEU A 382 20.73 -18.53 25.49
CA LEU A 382 19.38 -18.53 26.09
C LEU A 382 18.29 -18.52 25.01
N ASP A 383 17.04 -18.54 25.42
CA ASP A 383 15.91 -18.38 24.52
C ASP A 383 16.01 -17.06 23.77
N ASN A 384 15.65 -17.10 22.48
CA ASN A 384 15.78 -15.94 21.59
C ASN A 384 14.80 -14.81 21.98
N PRO A 385 15.26 -13.69 22.57
CA PRO A 385 14.39 -12.60 22.97
C PRO A 385 13.87 -11.78 21.77
N PHE A 386 14.46 -11.95 20.61
CA PHE A 386 14.12 -11.23 19.36
C PHE A 386 13.33 -12.10 18.37
N GLY A 387 12.93 -13.30 18.79
CA GLY A 387 12.11 -14.19 17.99
C GLY A 387 10.72 -13.61 17.72
N PRO A 388 9.98 -14.14 16.73
CA PRO A 388 8.58 -13.78 16.52
C PRO A 388 7.80 -14.07 17.80
N LYS A 389 7.11 -13.05 18.31
CA LYS A 389 6.21 -13.26 19.47
C LYS A 389 5.08 -14.19 19.03
N VAL A 390 4.93 -15.33 19.73
CA VAL A 390 3.88 -16.32 19.49
C VAL A 390 2.55 -15.84 20.07
#